data_ab606af3eba9ddd30ff137b421c111e9
#
_entry.id   ab606af3eba9ddd30ff137b421c111e9
#
_cell.length_a   1.000
_cell.length_b   1.000
_cell.length_c   1.000
_cell.angle_alpha   90.00
_cell.angle_beta   90.00
_cell.angle_gamma   90.00
#
_symmetry.space_group_name_H-M   'P 1'
#
loop_
_entity.id
_entity.type
_entity.pdbx_description
1 polymer ?
#
loop_
_entity_poly.entity_id
_entity_poly.type
_entity_poly.pdbx_seq_one_letter_code
_entity_poly.pdbx_strand_id
1 'polypeptide(L)'
;MQIPIKKTLDRIPGGMMVVPLFIGCLMKTFFPDALAMGGFVTALTQASPIMAMFFVIVGAQMSFKEAPKAMWRGSVLTGVKFATGVAIGLFVAKFMGDNLLGISSLAIIAAVTNSNGGLFLALTGQYGSKTDSGAYVVTALNDGPFFTMIALGTAGIATIPFSAMLSVVIPIIIGMIIGNLDEEMREFMSQGSSKIIPFFSFALGTGLTLKMLVAGGISGIILGIITAVLGGIILIIADKVTGGSGIAGAALSSTAGNAVATPAAIADVDPTIAAAAAIATPQIAASTITTAILTPILTSFWAKKLEKRGIDPTIEK
;
A
#
# COMPACT_ATOMS: atom_id res chain seq x y z
N MET A 1 31.73 -7.48 -16.29
CA MET A 1 31.33 -6.24 -15.60
C MET A 1 30.04 -6.54 -14.85
N GLN A 2 30.00 -6.42 -13.51
CA GLN A 2 28.77 -6.64 -12.75
C GLN A 2 28.07 -5.30 -12.53
N ILE A 3 26.80 -5.22 -12.90
CA ILE A 3 25.96 -4.03 -12.65
C ILE A 3 25.32 -4.21 -11.28
N PRO A 4 25.52 -3.29 -10.31
CA PRO A 4 24.99 -3.42 -8.95
C PRO A 4 23.50 -3.05 -8.88
N ILE A 5 22.64 -3.81 -9.56
CA ILE A 5 21.19 -3.51 -9.70
C ILE A 5 20.53 -3.35 -8.33
N LYS A 6 20.66 -4.36 -7.45
CA LYS A 6 20.04 -4.31 -6.12
C LYS A 6 20.50 -3.09 -5.32
N LYS A 7 21.81 -2.84 -5.28
CA LYS A 7 22.38 -1.69 -4.55
C LYS A 7 21.87 -0.35 -5.09
N THR A 8 21.59 -0.28 -6.40
CA THR A 8 21.03 0.92 -7.03
C THR A 8 19.58 1.10 -6.65
N LEU A 9 18.78 0.02 -6.68
CA LEU A 9 17.37 0.06 -6.28
C LEU A 9 17.21 0.41 -4.79
N ASP A 10 18.06 -0.12 -3.92
CA ASP A 10 18.04 0.16 -2.48
C ASP A 10 18.31 1.65 -2.13
N ARG A 11 18.97 2.40 -3.04
CA ARG A 11 19.21 3.84 -2.86
C ARG A 11 17.98 4.70 -3.16
N ILE A 12 17.03 4.15 -3.91
CA ILE A 12 15.80 4.84 -4.29
C ILE A 12 14.73 4.52 -3.24
N PRO A 13 14.09 5.49 -2.59
CA PRO A 13 12.99 5.24 -1.68
C PRO A 13 11.89 4.41 -2.37
N GLY A 14 11.57 3.24 -1.81
CA GLY A 14 10.64 2.29 -2.45
C GLY A 14 11.10 1.73 -3.79
N GLY A 15 12.39 1.80 -4.12
CA GLY A 15 12.93 1.47 -5.44
C GLY A 15 12.62 0.07 -5.93
N MET A 16 12.57 -0.91 -5.01
CA MET A 16 12.16 -2.30 -5.33
C MET A 16 10.72 -2.42 -5.83
N MET A 17 9.90 -1.41 -5.62
CA MET A 17 8.52 -1.34 -6.09
C MET A 17 8.35 -0.32 -7.22
N VAL A 18 8.82 0.91 -7.01
CA VAL A 18 8.62 2.03 -7.95
C VAL A 18 9.30 1.77 -9.28
N VAL A 19 10.54 1.25 -9.26
CA VAL A 19 11.32 1.04 -10.50
C VAL A 19 10.72 -0.08 -11.37
N PRO A 20 10.41 -1.28 -10.86
CA PRO A 20 9.73 -2.30 -11.65
C PRO A 20 8.35 -1.87 -12.16
N LEU A 21 7.56 -1.15 -11.34
CA LEU A 21 6.28 -0.58 -11.79
C LEU A 21 6.48 0.35 -12.99
N PHE A 22 7.47 1.25 -12.90
CA PHE A 22 7.76 2.16 -14.00
C PHE A 22 8.28 1.43 -15.25
N ILE A 23 9.12 0.40 -15.08
CA ILE A 23 9.57 -0.46 -16.19
C ILE A 23 8.36 -1.14 -16.86
N GLY A 24 7.43 -1.70 -16.08
CA GLY A 24 6.19 -2.29 -16.60
C GLY A 24 5.37 -1.28 -17.40
N CYS A 25 5.23 -0.05 -16.92
CA CYS A 25 4.57 1.05 -17.60
C CYS A 25 5.27 1.43 -18.93
N LEU A 26 6.60 1.50 -18.95
CA LEU A 26 7.38 1.73 -20.17
C LEU A 26 7.18 0.59 -21.17
N MET A 27 7.26 -0.67 -20.71
CA MET A 27 7.02 -1.83 -21.57
C MET A 27 5.61 -1.80 -22.17
N LYS A 28 4.58 -1.49 -21.38
CA LYS A 28 3.20 -1.35 -21.88
C LYS A 28 3.06 -0.22 -22.89
N THR A 29 3.79 0.87 -22.69
CA THR A 29 3.71 2.06 -23.56
C THR A 29 4.40 1.83 -24.91
N PHE A 30 5.61 1.24 -24.90
CA PHE A 30 6.46 1.15 -26.10
C PHE A 30 6.47 -0.23 -26.75
N PHE A 31 6.21 -1.30 -25.97
CA PHE A 31 6.31 -2.68 -26.45
C PHE A 31 5.09 -3.53 -26.02
N PRO A 32 3.84 -3.08 -26.30
CA PRO A 32 2.64 -3.81 -25.84
C PRO A 32 2.57 -5.23 -26.39
N ASP A 33 2.99 -5.43 -27.65
CA ASP A 33 2.95 -6.74 -28.32
C ASP A 33 3.92 -7.74 -27.68
N ALA A 34 5.07 -7.26 -27.17
CA ALA A 34 6.02 -8.11 -26.44
C ALA A 34 5.38 -8.68 -25.15
N LEU A 35 4.54 -7.90 -24.47
CA LEU A 35 3.81 -8.36 -23.27
C LEU A 35 2.65 -9.31 -23.61
N ALA A 36 2.13 -9.23 -24.82
CA ALA A 36 1.03 -10.05 -25.33
C ALA A 36 1.49 -11.33 -26.07
N MET A 37 2.80 -11.63 -26.03
CA MET A 37 3.40 -12.77 -26.75
C MET A 37 2.81 -14.14 -26.38
N GLY A 38 2.17 -14.23 -25.23
CA GLY A 38 1.59 -15.47 -24.69
C GLY A 38 2.51 -16.20 -23.71
N GLY A 39 2.04 -17.35 -23.20
CA GLY A 39 2.80 -18.20 -22.31
C GLY A 39 3.27 -17.48 -21.02
N PHE A 40 4.52 -17.75 -20.64
CA PHE A 40 5.09 -17.20 -19.41
C PHE A 40 5.32 -15.68 -19.46
N VAL A 41 5.53 -15.10 -20.65
CA VAL A 41 5.71 -13.65 -20.79
C VAL A 41 4.42 -12.93 -20.40
N THR A 42 3.29 -13.35 -20.97
CA THR A 42 1.98 -12.79 -20.61
C THR A 42 1.59 -13.11 -19.16
N ALA A 43 1.97 -14.27 -18.63
CA ALA A 43 1.72 -14.62 -17.23
C ALA A 43 2.41 -13.66 -16.25
N LEU A 44 3.58 -13.14 -16.58
CA LEU A 44 4.28 -12.14 -15.76
C LEU A 44 3.56 -10.77 -15.70
N THR A 45 2.61 -10.51 -16.59
CA THR A 45 1.80 -9.28 -16.56
C THR A 45 0.54 -9.41 -15.71
N GLN A 46 0.24 -10.62 -15.21
CA GLN A 46 -0.94 -10.88 -14.39
C GLN A 46 -0.64 -10.58 -12.91
N ALA A 47 -1.10 -9.43 -12.44
CA ALA A 47 -0.85 -9.00 -11.07
C ALA A 47 -1.57 -9.88 -10.03
N SER A 48 -2.81 -10.32 -10.28
CA SER A 48 -3.64 -11.02 -9.30
C SER A 48 -3.03 -12.33 -8.76
N PRO A 49 -2.49 -13.25 -9.57
CA PRO A 49 -1.84 -14.45 -9.05
C PRO A 49 -0.61 -14.14 -8.19
N ILE A 50 0.19 -13.15 -8.61
CA ILE A 50 1.39 -12.75 -7.87
C ILE A 50 1.01 -12.09 -6.55
N MET A 51 -0.05 -11.27 -6.54
CA MET A 51 -0.61 -10.68 -5.33
C MET A 51 -1.19 -11.73 -4.39
N ALA A 52 -1.87 -12.76 -4.89
CA ALA A 52 -2.36 -13.86 -4.06
C ALA A 52 -1.22 -14.57 -3.32
N MET A 53 -0.10 -14.86 -4.01
CA MET A 53 1.11 -15.40 -3.37
C MET A 53 1.67 -14.43 -2.32
N PHE A 54 1.72 -13.14 -2.63
CA PHE A 54 2.17 -12.12 -1.70
C PHE A 54 1.29 -12.09 -0.43
N PHE A 55 -0.03 -12.19 -0.55
CA PHE A 55 -0.94 -12.23 0.59
C PHE A 55 -0.75 -13.49 1.46
N VAL A 56 -0.47 -14.66 0.86
CA VAL A 56 -0.09 -15.85 1.64
C VAL A 56 1.20 -15.60 2.43
N ILE A 57 2.22 -15.02 1.79
CA ILE A 57 3.49 -14.70 2.42
C ILE A 57 3.31 -13.69 3.57
N VAL A 58 2.55 -12.63 3.34
CA VAL A 58 2.24 -11.61 4.35
C VAL A 58 1.45 -12.23 5.50
N GLY A 59 0.44 -13.05 5.20
CA GLY A 59 -0.31 -13.78 6.21
C GLY A 59 0.58 -14.66 7.08
N ALA A 60 1.54 -15.37 6.49
CA ALA A 60 2.47 -16.23 7.22
C ALA A 60 3.35 -15.47 8.23
N GLN A 61 3.63 -14.21 7.97
CA GLN A 61 4.39 -13.36 8.90
C GLN A 61 3.57 -12.91 10.12
N MET A 62 2.24 -13.00 10.06
CA MET A 62 1.34 -12.56 11.12
C MET A 62 1.33 -13.59 12.26
N SER A 63 2.11 -13.32 13.32
CA SER A 63 2.17 -14.17 14.50
C SER A 63 1.20 -13.70 15.59
N PHE A 64 0.35 -14.62 16.09
CA PHE A 64 -0.49 -14.37 17.27
C PHE A 64 0.29 -14.27 18.59
N LYS A 65 1.57 -14.67 18.58
CA LYS A 65 2.46 -14.58 19.75
C LYS A 65 3.14 -13.22 19.90
N GLU A 66 3.00 -12.34 18.90
CA GLU A 66 3.57 -10.99 18.91
C GLU A 66 3.02 -10.16 20.08
N ALA A 67 3.86 -9.25 20.59
CA ALA A 67 3.55 -8.48 21.77
C ALA A 67 2.21 -7.72 21.64
N PRO A 68 1.31 -7.78 22.64
CA PRO A 68 0.00 -7.13 22.59
C PRO A 68 0.06 -5.63 22.25
N LYS A 69 1.16 -4.94 22.63
CA LYS A 69 1.39 -3.53 22.29
C LYS A 69 1.52 -3.30 20.78
N ALA A 70 2.23 -4.18 20.07
CA ALA A 70 2.39 -4.08 18.61
C ALA A 70 1.06 -4.28 17.88
N MET A 71 0.29 -5.27 18.30
CA MET A 71 -1.06 -5.53 17.77
C MET A 71 -2.01 -4.36 18.04
N TRP A 72 -2.02 -3.82 19.24
CA TRP A 72 -2.83 -2.65 19.61
C TRP A 72 -2.46 -1.44 18.74
N ARG A 73 -1.16 -1.13 18.63
CA ARG A 73 -0.68 -0.03 17.80
C ARG A 73 -1.08 -0.20 16.35
N GLY A 74 -0.83 -1.38 15.77
CA GLY A 74 -1.21 -1.72 14.41
C GLY A 74 -2.71 -1.58 14.16
N SER A 75 -3.55 -2.04 15.12
CA SER A 75 -5.01 -1.96 15.01
C SER A 75 -5.50 -0.51 15.02
N VAL A 76 -4.98 0.33 15.93
CA VAL A 76 -5.34 1.75 15.99
C VAL A 76 -4.89 2.48 14.73
N LEU A 77 -3.67 2.26 14.27
CA LEU A 77 -3.14 2.90 13.06
C LEU A 77 -3.93 2.50 11.82
N THR A 78 -4.25 1.21 11.66
CA THR A 78 -5.07 0.72 10.55
C THR A 78 -6.48 1.29 10.60
N GLY A 79 -7.11 1.29 11.78
CA GLY A 79 -8.46 1.84 11.98
C GLY A 79 -8.52 3.35 11.69
N VAL A 80 -7.55 4.12 12.19
CA VAL A 80 -7.48 5.58 11.94
C VAL A 80 -7.23 5.86 10.46
N LYS A 81 -6.34 5.13 9.82
CA LYS A 81 -6.08 5.29 8.38
C LYS A 81 -7.31 4.99 7.55
N PHE A 82 -8.00 3.88 7.86
CA PHE A 82 -9.27 3.51 7.24
C PHE A 82 -10.32 4.61 7.43
N ALA A 83 -10.56 5.03 8.67
CA ALA A 83 -11.53 6.06 8.99
C ALA A 83 -11.23 7.40 8.29
N THR A 84 -9.95 7.77 8.19
CA THR A 84 -9.50 8.98 7.48
C THR A 84 -9.84 8.90 6.00
N GLY A 85 -9.51 7.79 5.34
CA GLY A 85 -9.80 7.60 3.91
C GLY A 85 -11.31 7.62 3.61
N VAL A 86 -12.09 6.92 4.44
CA VAL A 86 -13.56 6.91 4.34
C VAL A 86 -14.14 8.29 4.58
N ALA A 87 -13.72 8.99 5.65
CA ALA A 87 -14.25 10.31 5.99
C ALA A 87 -13.98 11.33 4.87
N ILE A 88 -12.75 11.41 4.36
CA ILE A 88 -12.41 12.33 3.27
C ILE A 88 -13.15 11.94 2.00
N GLY A 89 -13.18 10.66 1.63
CA GLY A 89 -13.87 10.21 0.42
C GLY A 89 -15.36 10.46 0.46
N LEU A 90 -16.04 10.14 1.58
CA LEU A 90 -17.45 10.43 1.76
C LEU A 90 -17.77 11.94 1.75
N PHE A 91 -16.90 12.73 2.37
CA PHE A 91 -17.05 14.19 2.34
C PHE A 91 -17.01 14.71 0.89
N VAL A 92 -16.04 14.23 0.10
CA VAL A 92 -15.91 14.61 -1.30
C VAL A 92 -17.11 14.13 -2.13
N ALA A 93 -17.54 12.87 -1.94
CA ALA A 93 -18.70 12.32 -2.64
C ALA A 93 -19.99 13.11 -2.35
N LYS A 94 -20.24 13.46 -1.08
CA LYS A 94 -21.52 14.06 -0.66
C LYS A 94 -21.57 15.58 -0.81
N PHE A 95 -20.45 16.26 -0.55
CA PHE A 95 -20.43 17.73 -0.43
C PHE A 95 -19.68 18.44 -1.56
N MET A 96 -18.86 17.72 -2.33
CA MET A 96 -18.03 18.31 -3.39
C MET A 96 -18.36 17.76 -4.78
N GLY A 97 -19.53 17.11 -4.95
CA GLY A 97 -19.95 16.55 -6.24
C GLY A 97 -18.98 15.51 -6.81
N ASP A 98 -18.39 14.70 -5.93
CA ASP A 98 -17.39 13.67 -6.25
C ASP A 98 -16.12 14.22 -6.94
N ASN A 99 -15.75 15.48 -6.66
CA ASN A 99 -14.60 16.11 -7.28
C ASN A 99 -13.86 17.05 -6.30
N LEU A 100 -12.70 16.61 -5.81
CA LEU A 100 -11.76 17.44 -5.05
C LEU A 100 -10.54 17.73 -5.93
N LEU A 101 -10.49 18.88 -6.59
CA LEU A 101 -9.39 19.27 -7.48
C LEU A 101 -9.10 18.21 -8.58
N GLY A 102 -10.14 17.64 -9.13
CA GLY A 102 -10.05 16.58 -10.14
C GLY A 102 -9.89 15.15 -9.58
N ILE A 103 -9.92 14.98 -8.24
CA ILE A 103 -9.78 13.68 -7.58
C ILE A 103 -11.16 13.17 -7.17
N SER A 104 -11.50 11.94 -7.57
CA SER A 104 -12.76 11.29 -7.18
C SER A 104 -12.69 10.69 -5.77
N SER A 105 -13.86 10.49 -5.13
CA SER A 105 -13.97 9.79 -3.86
C SER A 105 -13.40 8.37 -3.94
N LEU A 106 -13.62 7.68 -5.07
CA LEU A 106 -13.04 6.36 -5.33
C LEU A 106 -11.50 6.38 -5.25
N ALA A 107 -10.86 7.36 -5.90
CA ALA A 107 -9.42 7.51 -5.86
C ALA A 107 -8.92 7.83 -4.43
N ILE A 108 -9.62 8.70 -3.71
CA ILE A 108 -9.28 9.09 -2.34
C ILE A 108 -9.37 7.87 -1.41
N ILE A 109 -10.50 7.17 -1.41
CA ILE A 109 -10.69 5.99 -0.55
C ILE A 109 -9.62 4.94 -0.87
N ALA A 110 -9.43 4.59 -2.14
CA ALA A 110 -8.46 3.58 -2.54
C ALA A 110 -7.01 3.97 -2.19
N ALA A 111 -6.62 5.23 -2.35
CA ALA A 111 -5.25 5.67 -2.06
C ALA A 111 -4.99 5.81 -0.55
N VAL A 112 -5.94 6.35 0.21
CA VAL A 112 -5.74 6.71 1.61
C VAL A 112 -5.96 5.51 2.54
N THR A 113 -6.88 4.59 2.23
CA THR A 113 -7.13 3.41 3.07
C THR A 113 -6.06 2.34 2.95
N ASN A 114 -5.26 2.33 1.89
CA ASN A 114 -4.17 1.39 1.67
C ASN A 114 -2.82 1.95 2.13
N SER A 115 -1.86 1.06 2.43
CA SER A 115 -0.48 1.42 2.78
C SER A 115 0.52 0.45 2.18
N ASN A 116 1.73 0.95 1.91
CA ASN A 116 2.83 0.15 1.40
C ASN A 116 3.55 -0.55 2.55
N GLY A 117 3.28 -1.85 2.73
CA GLY A 117 3.84 -2.64 3.81
C GLY A 117 5.37 -2.78 3.75
N GLY A 118 5.93 -2.94 2.56
CA GLY A 118 7.39 -3.00 2.39
C GLY A 118 8.08 -1.70 2.79
N LEU A 119 7.51 -0.55 2.40
CA LEU A 119 8.01 0.76 2.80
C LEU A 119 7.85 1.00 4.32
N PHE A 120 6.72 0.58 4.88
CA PHE A 120 6.47 0.65 6.31
C PHE A 120 7.55 -0.10 7.11
N LEU A 121 7.81 -1.37 6.74
CA LEU A 121 8.84 -2.18 7.40
C LEU A 121 10.24 -1.59 7.25
N ALA A 122 10.60 -1.08 6.07
CA ALA A 122 11.89 -0.46 5.84
C ALA A 122 12.08 0.77 6.74
N LEU A 123 11.07 1.62 6.86
CA LEU A 123 11.13 2.86 7.63
C LEU A 123 11.07 2.61 9.15
N THR A 124 10.21 1.70 9.60
CA THR A 124 10.14 1.34 11.03
C THR A 124 11.36 0.55 11.47
N GLY A 125 11.95 -0.28 10.61
CA GLY A 125 13.21 -0.96 10.87
C GLY A 125 14.41 -0.02 10.95
N GLN A 126 14.37 1.11 10.24
CA GLN A 126 15.45 2.10 10.24
C GLN A 126 15.33 3.14 11.38
N TYR A 127 14.11 3.59 11.70
CA TYR A 127 13.86 4.74 12.55
C TYR A 127 13.02 4.43 13.78
N GLY A 128 12.37 3.27 13.85
CA GLY A 128 11.42 2.90 14.90
C GLY A 128 11.91 1.83 15.84
N SER A 129 11.08 1.51 16.81
CA SER A 129 11.26 0.41 17.76
C SER A 129 10.84 -0.96 17.15
N LYS A 130 11.12 -2.05 17.89
CA LYS A 130 10.62 -3.39 17.54
C LYS A 130 9.09 -3.43 17.54
N THR A 131 8.43 -2.73 18.47
CA THR A 131 6.97 -2.60 18.51
C THR A 131 6.42 -1.88 17.29
N ASP A 132 7.13 -0.85 16.79
CA ASP A 132 6.74 -0.14 15.57
C ASP A 132 6.78 -1.07 14.34
N SER A 133 7.86 -1.83 14.20
CA SER A 133 7.97 -2.84 13.12
C SER A 133 6.97 -4.00 13.32
N GLY A 134 6.77 -4.45 14.57
CA GLY A 134 5.80 -5.49 14.92
C GLY A 134 4.35 -5.11 14.62
N ALA A 135 4.01 -3.82 14.61
CA ALA A 135 2.68 -3.34 14.21
C ALA A 135 2.31 -3.76 12.77
N TYR A 136 3.32 -4.14 11.97
CA TYR A 136 3.12 -4.68 10.62
C TYR A 136 2.18 -5.88 10.59
N VAL A 137 2.18 -6.70 11.61
CA VAL A 137 1.28 -7.88 11.74
C VAL A 137 -0.19 -7.50 11.47
N VAL A 138 -0.62 -6.35 11.94
CA VAL A 138 -1.99 -5.87 11.70
C VAL A 138 -2.05 -4.94 10.49
N THR A 139 -1.08 -4.02 10.33
CA THR A 139 -1.10 -3.08 9.22
C THR A 139 -0.93 -3.75 7.85
N ALA A 140 -0.39 -4.98 7.82
CA ALA A 140 -0.33 -5.80 6.61
C ALA A 140 -1.72 -6.12 6.02
N LEU A 141 -2.78 -6.19 6.82
CA LEU A 141 -4.16 -6.34 6.33
C LEU A 141 -4.59 -5.17 5.45
N ASN A 142 -3.94 -4.01 5.62
CA ASN A 142 -4.19 -2.81 4.84
C ASN A 142 -3.39 -2.78 3.51
N ASP A 143 -2.58 -3.78 3.25
CA ASP A 143 -1.79 -3.91 2.01
C ASP A 143 -2.54 -4.72 0.94
N GLY A 144 -3.84 -4.39 0.75
CA GLY A 144 -4.71 -5.07 -0.22
C GLY A 144 -6.04 -4.35 -0.41
N PRO A 145 -6.87 -4.77 -1.37
CA PRO A 145 -8.14 -4.11 -1.68
C PRO A 145 -9.22 -4.33 -0.61
N PHE A 146 -9.01 -5.22 0.37
CA PHE A 146 -10.03 -5.64 1.33
C PHE A 146 -10.70 -4.47 2.08
N PHE A 147 -9.90 -3.65 2.75
CA PHE A 147 -10.45 -2.48 3.46
C PHE A 147 -11.04 -1.44 2.52
N THR A 148 -10.46 -1.26 1.33
CA THR A 148 -11.02 -0.36 0.31
C THR A 148 -12.38 -0.87 -0.17
N MET A 149 -12.54 -2.18 -0.38
CA MET A 149 -13.82 -2.78 -0.75
C MET A 149 -14.88 -2.57 0.35
N ILE A 150 -14.52 -2.78 1.63
CA ILE A 150 -15.40 -2.49 2.77
C ILE A 150 -15.78 -1.00 2.76
N ALA A 151 -14.79 -0.11 2.60
CA ALA A 151 -15.02 1.33 2.59
C ALA A 151 -16.00 1.75 1.50
N LEU A 152 -15.79 1.29 0.27
CA LEU A 152 -16.62 1.65 -0.88
C LEU A 152 -18.02 1.02 -0.80
N GLY A 153 -18.11 -0.22 -0.32
CA GLY A 153 -19.38 -0.90 -0.10
C GLY A 153 -20.22 -0.23 0.99
N THR A 154 -19.63 0.08 2.15
CA THR A 154 -20.32 0.77 3.24
C THR A 154 -20.65 2.23 2.93
N ALA A 155 -19.83 2.86 2.07
CA ALA A 155 -20.07 4.21 1.57
C ALA A 155 -21.19 4.27 0.51
N GLY A 156 -21.65 3.11 -0.02
CA GLY A 156 -22.62 3.04 -1.11
C GLY A 156 -22.06 3.53 -2.44
N ILE A 157 -20.73 3.56 -2.61
CA ILE A 157 -20.04 3.99 -3.83
C ILE A 157 -19.94 2.85 -4.83
N ALA A 158 -19.80 1.60 -4.33
CA ALA A 158 -19.75 0.40 -5.15
C ALA A 158 -20.49 -0.76 -4.46
N THR A 159 -21.04 -1.67 -5.26
CA THR A 159 -21.69 -2.89 -4.76
C THR A 159 -20.66 -4.02 -4.69
N ILE A 160 -20.18 -4.33 -3.51
CA ILE A 160 -19.14 -5.34 -3.31
C ILE A 160 -19.75 -6.65 -2.76
N PRO A 161 -19.74 -7.74 -3.53
CA PRO A 161 -20.17 -9.05 -3.04
C PRO A 161 -19.26 -9.54 -1.90
N PHE A 162 -19.85 -10.20 -0.90
CA PHE A 162 -19.09 -10.79 0.20
C PHE A 162 -18.03 -11.79 -0.27
N SER A 163 -18.32 -12.54 -1.34
CA SER A 163 -17.38 -13.47 -1.97
C SER A 163 -16.11 -12.78 -2.49
N ALA A 164 -16.23 -11.57 -3.03
CA ALA A 164 -15.07 -10.79 -3.48
C ALA A 164 -14.17 -10.40 -2.30
N MET A 165 -14.77 -9.99 -1.17
CA MET A 165 -14.01 -9.72 0.07
C MET A 165 -13.33 -10.98 0.59
N LEU A 166 -14.02 -12.13 0.61
CA LEU A 166 -13.43 -13.40 1.04
C LEU A 166 -12.25 -13.81 0.15
N SER A 167 -12.32 -13.58 -1.16
CA SER A 167 -11.23 -13.95 -2.09
C SER A 167 -9.90 -13.26 -1.77
N VAL A 168 -9.92 -12.08 -1.17
CA VAL A 168 -8.72 -11.36 -0.71
C VAL A 168 -8.24 -11.87 0.65
N VAL A 169 -9.17 -12.22 1.54
CA VAL A 169 -8.84 -12.63 2.92
C VAL A 169 -8.36 -14.07 3.00
N ILE A 170 -8.89 -14.97 2.18
CA ILE A 170 -8.55 -16.39 2.19
C ILE A 170 -7.04 -16.64 2.05
N PRO A 171 -6.31 -16.04 1.08
CA PRO A 171 -4.85 -16.22 1.00
C PRO A 171 -4.11 -15.76 2.26
N ILE A 172 -4.54 -14.68 2.89
CA ILE A 172 -3.97 -14.19 4.15
C ILE A 172 -4.19 -15.21 5.26
N ILE A 173 -5.41 -15.74 5.40
CA ILE A 173 -5.74 -16.75 6.40
C ILE A 173 -4.92 -18.03 6.20
N ILE A 174 -4.76 -18.50 4.96
CA ILE A 174 -3.93 -19.64 4.64
C ILE A 174 -2.50 -19.39 5.12
N GLY A 175 -1.94 -18.25 4.81
CA GLY A 175 -0.62 -17.84 5.28
C GLY A 175 -0.52 -17.83 6.81
N MET A 176 -1.50 -17.18 7.48
CA MET A 176 -1.55 -17.13 8.95
C MET A 176 -1.57 -18.52 9.59
N ILE A 177 -2.34 -19.45 9.03
CA ILE A 177 -2.38 -20.84 9.52
C ILE A 177 -0.99 -21.46 9.39
N ILE A 178 -0.38 -21.41 8.21
CA ILE A 178 0.95 -21.97 7.94
C ILE A 178 2.00 -21.41 8.90
N GLY A 179 2.10 -20.09 9.00
CA GLY A 179 3.11 -19.41 9.80
C GLY A 179 2.92 -19.53 11.31
N ASN A 180 1.69 -19.81 11.81
CA ASN A 180 1.45 -20.05 13.23
C ASN A 180 1.56 -21.51 13.64
N LEU A 181 1.44 -22.45 12.69
CA LEU A 181 1.68 -23.86 12.92
C LEU A 181 3.17 -24.20 12.90
N ASP A 182 3.96 -23.48 12.10
CA ASP A 182 5.38 -23.77 11.90
C ASP A 182 6.19 -22.46 11.86
N GLU A 183 7.09 -22.29 12.83
CA GLU A 183 7.94 -21.11 12.95
C GLU A 183 9.05 -21.07 11.89
N GLU A 184 9.60 -22.23 11.51
CA GLU A 184 10.59 -22.31 10.44
C GLU A 184 9.97 -21.97 9.10
N MET A 185 8.73 -22.41 8.85
CA MET A 185 7.97 -22.04 7.67
C MET A 185 7.64 -20.55 7.66
N ARG A 186 7.32 -19.95 8.80
CA ARG A 186 7.11 -18.49 8.92
C ARG A 186 8.36 -17.73 8.51
N GLU A 187 9.52 -18.13 9.02
CA GLU A 187 10.78 -17.49 8.70
C GLU A 187 11.11 -17.65 7.20
N PHE A 188 10.97 -18.85 6.68
CA PHE A 188 11.14 -19.14 5.25
C PHE A 188 10.25 -18.26 4.37
N MET A 189 8.96 -18.17 4.69
CA MET A 189 8.01 -17.34 3.94
C MET A 189 8.32 -15.84 4.09
N SER A 190 8.74 -15.39 5.28
CA SER A 190 9.05 -13.97 5.51
C SER A 190 10.16 -13.46 4.60
N GLN A 191 11.16 -14.30 4.31
CA GLN A 191 12.23 -13.97 3.38
C GLN A 191 11.74 -13.83 1.93
N GLY A 192 10.55 -14.36 1.61
CA GLY A 192 9.93 -14.28 0.29
C GLY A 192 9.29 -12.93 -0.03
N SER A 193 8.79 -12.20 0.97
CA SER A 193 7.99 -10.99 0.75
C SER A 193 8.75 -9.92 -0.04
N SER A 194 9.97 -9.61 0.36
CA SER A 194 10.80 -8.61 -0.35
C SER A 194 11.21 -9.05 -1.75
N LYS A 195 11.24 -10.36 -2.03
CA LYS A 195 11.62 -10.90 -3.33
C LYS A 195 10.47 -10.88 -4.34
N ILE A 196 9.22 -11.00 -3.88
CA ILE A 196 8.05 -11.02 -4.76
C ILE A 196 7.58 -9.61 -5.14
N ILE A 197 7.89 -8.59 -4.32
CA ILE A 197 7.52 -7.18 -4.56
C ILE A 197 7.88 -6.68 -5.97
N PRO A 198 9.09 -6.87 -6.50
CA PRO A 198 9.40 -6.39 -7.85
C PRO A 198 8.56 -7.03 -8.95
N PHE A 199 8.18 -8.30 -8.80
CA PHE A 199 7.39 -9.01 -9.80
C PHE A 199 5.95 -8.51 -9.85
N PHE A 200 5.27 -8.40 -8.71
CA PHE A 200 3.91 -7.86 -8.73
C PHE A 200 3.89 -6.38 -9.11
N SER A 201 4.89 -5.61 -8.73
CA SER A 201 5.00 -4.21 -9.10
C SER A 201 5.20 -4.03 -10.61
N PHE A 202 6.04 -4.88 -11.24
CA PHE A 202 6.14 -4.94 -12.69
C PHE A 202 4.80 -5.27 -13.33
N ALA A 203 4.13 -6.32 -12.87
CA ALA A 203 2.81 -6.72 -13.37
C ALA A 203 1.78 -5.58 -13.25
N LEU A 204 1.72 -4.87 -12.12
CA LEU A 204 0.88 -3.68 -11.97
C LEU A 204 1.25 -2.58 -12.95
N GLY A 205 2.54 -2.36 -13.17
CA GLY A 205 3.04 -1.39 -14.13
C GLY A 205 2.60 -1.68 -15.58
N THR A 206 2.48 -2.97 -15.96
CA THR A 206 1.98 -3.34 -17.30
C THR A 206 0.50 -3.04 -17.52
N GLY A 207 -0.25 -2.71 -16.48
CA GLY A 207 -1.62 -2.16 -16.57
C GLY A 207 -1.66 -0.66 -16.83
N LEU A 208 -0.52 0.04 -16.80
CA LEU A 208 -0.41 1.49 -16.94
C LEU A 208 0.32 1.88 -18.22
N THR A 209 0.03 3.08 -18.74
CA THR A 209 0.79 3.73 -19.81
C THR A 209 1.28 5.09 -19.35
N LEU A 210 2.34 5.61 -19.98
CA LEU A 210 2.80 6.98 -19.71
C LEU A 210 1.70 8.02 -19.91
N LYS A 211 0.84 7.81 -20.92
CA LYS A 211 -0.32 8.69 -21.16
C LYS A 211 -1.28 8.69 -19.96
N MET A 212 -1.54 7.55 -19.35
CA MET A 212 -2.38 7.45 -18.14
C MET A 212 -1.71 8.13 -16.95
N LEU A 213 -0.38 7.96 -16.77
CA LEU A 213 0.35 8.64 -15.69
C LEU A 213 0.30 10.15 -15.85
N VAL A 214 0.45 10.66 -17.08
CA VAL A 214 0.31 12.09 -17.38
C VAL A 214 -1.13 12.57 -17.15
N ALA A 215 -2.13 11.78 -17.52
CA ALA A 215 -3.55 12.09 -17.28
C ALA A 215 -3.90 12.12 -15.79
N GLY A 216 -3.32 11.19 -14.98
CA GLY A 216 -3.44 11.20 -13.51
C GLY A 216 -2.68 12.36 -12.84
N GLY A 217 -1.67 12.86 -13.49
CA GLY A 217 -0.78 14.00 -13.31
C GLY A 217 -0.92 14.76 -11.99
N ILE A 218 -1.33 16.02 -12.07
CA ILE A 218 -1.39 16.93 -10.90
C ILE A 218 -2.36 16.42 -9.83
N SER A 219 -3.52 15.91 -10.21
CA SER A 219 -4.52 15.40 -9.24
C SER A 219 -3.98 14.19 -8.45
N GLY A 220 -3.27 13.27 -9.10
CA GLY A 220 -2.63 12.14 -8.41
C GLY A 220 -1.47 12.57 -7.50
N ILE A 221 -0.69 13.58 -7.89
CA ILE A 221 0.35 14.19 -7.03
C ILE A 221 -0.29 14.83 -5.80
N ILE A 222 -1.37 15.62 -5.98
CA ILE A 222 -2.11 16.22 -4.87
C ILE A 222 -2.66 15.12 -3.94
N LEU A 223 -3.22 14.06 -4.49
CA LEU A 223 -3.69 12.91 -3.70
C LEU A 223 -2.55 12.29 -2.88
N GLY A 224 -1.37 12.13 -3.47
CA GLY A 224 -0.18 11.66 -2.77
C GLY A 224 0.26 12.60 -1.64
N ILE A 225 0.21 13.90 -1.86
CA ILE A 225 0.52 14.92 -0.83
C ILE A 225 -0.50 14.84 0.31
N ILE A 226 -1.79 14.75 -0.01
CA ILE A 226 -2.85 14.59 1.00
C ILE A 226 -2.61 13.32 1.82
N THR A 227 -2.32 12.21 1.16
CA THR A 227 -2.06 10.93 1.84
C THR A 227 -0.83 10.99 2.73
N ALA A 228 0.30 11.50 2.23
CA ALA A 228 1.56 11.52 2.98
C ALA A 228 1.56 12.59 4.08
N VAL A 229 1.09 13.80 3.79
CA VAL A 229 1.21 14.93 4.74
C VAL A 229 0.01 14.96 5.69
N LEU A 230 -1.21 15.10 5.16
CA LEU A 230 -2.40 15.16 6.02
C LEU A 230 -2.63 13.82 6.72
N GLY A 231 -2.64 12.73 5.97
CA GLY A 231 -2.75 11.38 6.54
C GLY A 231 -1.60 11.09 7.50
N GLY A 232 -0.37 11.48 7.17
CA GLY A 232 0.79 11.31 8.03
C GLY A 232 0.69 12.04 9.36
N ILE A 233 0.22 13.29 9.37
CA ILE A 233 0.01 14.05 10.63
C ILE A 233 -1.01 13.33 11.51
N ILE A 234 -2.15 12.91 10.94
CA ILE A 234 -3.20 12.19 11.66
C ILE A 234 -2.65 10.87 12.25
N LEU A 235 -1.90 10.12 11.44
CA LEU A 235 -1.31 8.84 11.87
C LEU A 235 -0.20 9.01 12.92
N ILE A 236 0.62 10.06 12.83
CA ILE A 236 1.61 10.40 13.87
C ILE A 236 0.90 10.67 15.20
N ILE A 237 -0.22 11.39 15.18
CA ILE A 237 -1.01 11.66 16.40
C ILE A 237 -1.59 10.36 16.93
N ALA A 238 -2.18 9.53 16.07
CA ALA A 238 -2.74 8.23 16.46
C ALA A 238 -1.68 7.30 17.08
N ASP A 239 -0.49 7.22 16.48
CA ASP A 239 0.62 6.45 17.02
C ASP A 239 1.03 6.92 18.41
N LYS A 240 1.10 8.23 18.62
CA LYS A 240 1.40 8.80 19.93
C LYS A 240 0.35 8.49 20.99
N VAL A 241 -0.91 8.45 20.61
CA VAL A 241 -2.02 8.06 21.51
C VAL A 241 -1.87 6.60 21.97
N THR A 242 -1.29 5.74 21.14
CA THR A 242 -0.97 4.34 21.53
C THR A 242 0.30 4.20 22.37
N GLY A 243 0.97 5.30 22.72
CA GLY A 243 2.23 5.30 23.42
C GLY A 243 3.47 5.19 22.50
N GLY A 244 3.27 5.28 21.18
CA GLY A 244 4.35 5.27 20.20
C GLY A 244 5.10 6.59 20.08
N SER A 245 6.21 6.55 19.36
CA SER A 245 7.03 7.74 19.07
C SER A 245 6.44 8.63 17.97
N GLY A 246 5.52 8.12 17.18
CA GLY A 246 4.99 8.72 15.95
C GLY A 246 5.69 8.18 14.68
N ILE A 247 6.72 7.36 14.81
CA ILE A 247 7.45 6.79 13.66
C ILE A 247 6.56 5.82 12.86
N ALA A 248 5.87 4.89 13.54
CA ALA A 248 4.98 3.96 12.86
C ALA A 248 3.86 4.69 12.12
N GLY A 249 3.30 5.75 12.72
CA GLY A 249 2.30 6.59 12.06
C GLY A 249 2.84 7.30 10.82
N ALA A 250 4.04 7.89 10.90
CA ALA A 250 4.70 8.53 9.76
C ALA A 250 5.00 7.52 8.65
N ALA A 251 5.52 6.35 8.99
CA ALA A 251 5.87 5.29 8.04
C ALA A 251 4.64 4.70 7.33
N LEU A 252 3.46 4.71 7.97
CA LEU A 252 2.22 4.21 7.41
C LEU A 252 1.53 5.18 6.44
N SER A 253 2.00 6.42 6.31
CA SER A 253 1.40 7.49 5.51
C SER A 253 1.62 7.36 4.00
N SER A 254 1.65 6.15 3.48
CA SER A 254 1.86 5.87 2.06
C SER A 254 0.60 5.34 1.37
N THR A 255 0.57 5.42 0.04
CA THR A 255 -0.37 4.67 -0.80
C THR A 255 0.29 3.37 -1.24
N ALA A 256 -0.39 2.25 -1.11
CA ALA A 256 0.11 0.95 -1.55
C ALA A 256 0.26 0.89 -3.08
N GLY A 257 1.23 0.12 -3.56
CA GLY A 257 1.38 -0.13 -4.99
C GLY A 257 0.21 -0.91 -5.59
N ASN A 258 -0.33 -1.86 -4.84
CA ASN A 258 -1.49 -2.66 -5.23
C ASN A 258 -2.81 -1.86 -5.22
N ALA A 259 -2.87 -0.71 -4.53
CA ALA A 259 -4.03 0.19 -4.60
C ALA A 259 -4.34 0.62 -6.05
N VAL A 260 -3.34 0.64 -6.92
CA VAL A 260 -3.49 0.94 -8.35
C VAL A 260 -4.42 -0.05 -9.06
N ALA A 261 -4.41 -1.32 -8.65
CA ALA A 261 -5.28 -2.35 -9.21
C ALA A 261 -6.69 -2.36 -8.58
N THR A 262 -6.87 -1.73 -7.42
CA THR A 262 -8.11 -1.77 -6.65
C THR A 262 -9.33 -1.26 -7.44
N PRO A 263 -9.29 -0.10 -8.16
CA PRO A 263 -10.45 0.35 -8.92
C PRO A 263 -10.87 -0.64 -10.01
N ALA A 264 -9.91 -1.25 -10.70
CA ALA A 264 -10.20 -2.25 -11.72
C ALA A 264 -10.83 -3.51 -11.10
N ALA A 265 -10.27 -4.01 -10.00
CA ALA A 265 -10.81 -5.17 -9.29
C ALA A 265 -12.24 -4.94 -8.77
N ILE A 266 -12.57 -3.70 -8.40
CA ILE A 266 -13.93 -3.36 -7.99
C ILE A 266 -14.86 -3.23 -9.22
N ALA A 267 -14.39 -2.67 -10.33
CA ALA A 267 -15.15 -2.57 -11.56
C ALA A 267 -15.47 -3.95 -12.17
N ASP A 268 -14.64 -4.96 -11.91
CA ASP A 268 -14.90 -6.35 -12.31
C ASP A 268 -16.13 -6.95 -11.56
N VAL A 269 -16.40 -6.51 -10.34
CA VAL A 269 -17.54 -6.96 -9.53
C VAL A 269 -18.72 -5.99 -9.56
N ASP A 270 -18.48 -4.71 -9.82
CA ASP A 270 -19.48 -3.67 -10.04
C ASP A 270 -19.14 -2.86 -11.29
N PRO A 271 -19.60 -3.29 -12.47
CA PRO A 271 -19.32 -2.60 -13.74
C PRO A 271 -19.82 -1.15 -13.82
N THR A 272 -20.71 -0.74 -12.93
CA THR A 272 -21.26 0.63 -12.93
C THR A 272 -20.19 1.68 -12.64
N ILE A 273 -19.12 1.31 -11.91
CA ILE A 273 -18.01 2.20 -11.59
C ILE A 273 -16.85 2.15 -12.60
N ALA A 274 -16.96 1.39 -13.69
CA ALA A 274 -15.84 1.21 -14.64
C ALA A 274 -15.27 2.54 -15.16
N ALA A 275 -16.13 3.50 -15.47
CA ALA A 275 -15.70 4.83 -15.93
C ALA A 275 -14.92 5.59 -14.82
N ALA A 276 -15.41 5.55 -13.58
CA ALA A 276 -14.74 6.14 -12.43
C ALA A 276 -13.40 5.43 -12.13
N ALA A 277 -13.36 4.12 -12.26
CA ALA A 277 -12.15 3.30 -12.08
C ALA A 277 -11.06 3.68 -13.09
N ALA A 278 -11.43 3.89 -14.36
CA ALA A 278 -10.47 4.31 -15.40
C ALA A 278 -9.82 5.67 -15.11
N ILE A 279 -10.52 6.58 -14.43
CA ILE A 279 -10.01 7.88 -14.00
C ILE A 279 -9.19 7.75 -12.71
N ALA A 280 -9.67 6.96 -11.74
CA ALA A 280 -9.04 6.80 -10.44
C ALA A 280 -7.68 6.06 -10.52
N THR A 281 -7.57 5.04 -11.37
CA THR A 281 -6.36 4.21 -11.49
C THR A 281 -5.09 5.03 -11.74
N PRO A 282 -5.00 5.93 -12.74
CA PRO A 282 -3.81 6.75 -12.95
C PRO A 282 -3.55 7.74 -11.81
N GLN A 283 -4.58 8.24 -11.13
CA GLN A 283 -4.43 9.12 -9.98
C GLN A 283 -3.79 8.38 -8.79
N ILE A 284 -4.22 7.15 -8.54
CA ILE A 284 -3.66 6.30 -7.49
C ILE A 284 -2.21 5.93 -7.83
N ALA A 285 -1.90 5.64 -9.09
CA ALA A 285 -0.53 5.36 -9.52
C ALA A 285 0.41 6.55 -9.27
N ALA A 286 0.00 7.76 -9.63
CA ALA A 286 0.76 8.96 -9.34
C ALA A 286 0.88 9.22 -7.83
N SER A 287 -0.19 8.96 -7.04
CA SER A 287 -0.16 9.02 -5.57
C SER A 287 0.84 8.02 -4.99
N THR A 288 0.88 6.78 -5.49
CA THR A 288 1.83 5.76 -5.05
C THR A 288 3.27 6.23 -5.22
N ILE A 289 3.61 6.78 -6.39
CA ILE A 289 4.95 7.31 -6.67
C ILE A 289 5.25 8.50 -5.75
N THR A 290 4.31 9.42 -5.61
CA THR A 290 4.46 10.61 -4.77
C THR A 290 4.68 10.22 -3.31
N THR A 291 3.89 9.30 -2.77
CA THR A 291 4.04 8.86 -1.37
C THR A 291 5.29 8.02 -1.16
N ALA A 292 5.75 7.25 -2.15
CA ALA A 292 7.01 6.52 -2.07
C ALA A 292 8.22 7.47 -1.85
N ILE A 293 8.10 8.72 -2.26
CA ILE A 293 9.10 9.77 -2.04
C ILE A 293 8.81 10.54 -0.74
N LEU A 294 7.57 10.99 -0.54
CA LEU A 294 7.24 11.88 0.58
C LEU A 294 7.21 11.18 1.93
N THR A 295 6.75 9.91 2.00
CA THR A 295 6.66 9.17 3.27
C THR A 295 8.04 8.94 3.92
N PRO A 296 9.11 8.52 3.20
CA PRO A 296 10.46 8.47 3.78
C PRO A 296 10.96 9.82 4.25
N ILE A 297 10.69 10.89 3.49
CA ILE A 297 11.08 12.27 3.87
C ILE A 297 10.38 12.66 5.17
N LEU A 298 9.06 12.44 5.27
CA LEU A 298 8.28 12.74 6.47
C LEU A 298 8.78 11.94 7.68
N THR A 299 9.01 10.63 7.50
CA THR A 299 9.46 9.75 8.58
C THR A 299 10.85 10.15 9.06
N SER A 300 11.78 10.39 8.16
CA SER A 300 13.14 10.87 8.50
C SER A 300 13.11 12.24 9.18
N PHE A 301 12.29 13.16 8.67
CA PHE A 301 12.12 14.48 9.30
C PHE A 301 11.57 14.35 10.72
N TRP A 302 10.58 13.46 10.92
CA TRP A 302 9.99 13.22 12.23
C TRP A 302 11.00 12.58 13.20
N ALA A 303 11.78 11.60 12.76
CA ALA A 303 12.84 10.97 13.54
C ALA A 303 13.87 12.00 14.02
N LYS A 304 14.39 12.82 13.10
CA LYS A 304 15.34 13.92 13.45
C LYS A 304 14.74 14.93 14.42
N LYS A 305 13.42 15.20 14.33
CA LYS A 305 12.73 16.09 15.28
C LYS A 305 12.66 15.48 16.68
N LEU A 306 12.49 14.16 16.80
CA LEU A 306 12.50 13.44 18.06
C LEU A 306 13.91 13.43 18.67
N GLU A 307 14.93 13.11 17.88
CA GLU A 307 16.35 13.14 18.30
C GLU A 307 16.75 14.51 18.85
N LYS A 308 16.37 15.61 18.17
CA LYS A 308 16.60 16.99 18.66
C LYS A 308 15.92 17.30 20.00
N ARG A 309 14.90 16.53 20.38
CA ARG A 309 14.20 16.63 21.66
C ARG A 309 14.74 15.67 22.73
N GLY A 310 15.85 14.99 22.43
CA GLY A 310 16.42 13.97 23.31
C GLY A 310 15.62 12.69 23.41
N ILE A 311 14.75 12.42 22.43
CA ILE A 311 13.94 11.20 22.37
C ILE A 311 14.56 10.28 21.33
N ASP A 312 15.04 9.12 21.76
CA ASP A 312 15.43 8.04 20.86
C ASP A 312 14.18 7.23 20.44
N PRO A 313 13.78 7.30 19.17
CA PRO A 313 12.57 6.62 18.73
C PRO A 313 12.74 5.09 18.61
N THR A 314 13.97 4.58 18.66
CA THR A 314 14.26 3.13 18.57
C THR A 314 14.08 2.40 19.91
N ILE A 315 14.05 3.18 21.02
CA ILE A 315 13.87 2.65 22.37
C ILE A 315 12.37 2.59 22.69
N GLU A 316 11.91 1.43 23.13
CA GLU A 316 10.53 1.26 23.62
C GLU A 316 10.34 1.98 24.95
N LYS A 317 9.21 2.69 25.06
CA LYS A 317 8.76 3.31 26.33
C LYS A 317 7.83 2.36 27.07
#